data_125395a77cc4cb2ab78f6fb651c8261d
#
_entry.id   125395a77cc4cb2ab78f6fb651c8261d
#
_cell.length_a   1.000
_cell.length_b   1.000
_cell.length_c   1.000
_cell.angle_alpha   90.00
_cell.angle_beta   90.00
_cell.angle_gamma   90.00
#
_symmetry.space_group_name_H-M   'P 1'
#
loop_
_entity.id
_entity.type
_entity.pdbx_description
1 polymer ?
#
loop_
_entity_poly.entity_id
_entity_poly.type
_entity_poly.pdbx_seq_one_letter_code
_entity_poly.pdbx_strand_id
1 'polypeptide(L)'
;NEFWRYNEWVASACVMVSEAVGKPELRDHAYMLGLFQSSGIPVMLSEFDEEYSELLNASSSQPWPEIIEQEQRKFNTTHTTMGALLAQQWKLPKIVVEVIYYLFDDSSIFSTSSELSNIALDLLGILKISRYAIDLRTRSLAGQEEWQSVLDGVLEHFQIDEFKVEEIVELVHEELFDVEH
;
A
#
# COMPACT_ATOMS: atom_id res chain seq x y z
N ASN A 1 -15.21 10.92 4.78
CA ASN A 1 -15.04 9.48 4.96
C ASN A 1 -13.56 9.17 5.24
N GLU A 2 -13.27 8.52 6.37
CA GLU A 2 -11.90 8.21 6.82
C GLU A 2 -11.13 7.34 5.81
N PHE A 3 -11.82 6.41 5.15
CA PHE A 3 -11.22 5.55 4.12
C PHE A 3 -10.61 6.38 2.98
N TRP A 4 -11.33 7.32 2.41
CA TRP A 4 -10.83 8.15 1.32
C TRP A 4 -9.74 9.11 1.78
N ARG A 5 -9.86 9.66 2.98
CA ARG A 5 -8.82 10.51 3.57
C ARG A 5 -7.51 9.75 3.75
N TYR A 6 -7.56 8.51 4.23
CA TYR A 6 -6.38 7.66 4.34
C TYR A 6 -5.70 7.48 2.98
N ASN A 7 -6.47 7.15 1.94
CA ASN A 7 -5.93 6.96 0.60
C ASN A 7 -5.34 8.26 0.01
N GLU A 8 -5.95 9.40 0.29
CA GLU A 8 -5.40 10.71 -0.12
C GLU A 8 -4.06 10.99 0.57
N TRP A 9 -3.94 10.70 1.86
CA TRP A 9 -2.68 10.83 2.59
C TRP A 9 -1.60 9.90 2.00
N VAL A 10 -1.95 8.65 1.76
CA VAL A 10 -1.03 7.68 1.14
C VAL A 10 -0.60 8.15 -0.25
N ALA A 11 -1.52 8.64 -1.07
CA ALA A 11 -1.21 9.16 -2.40
C ALA A 11 -0.23 10.35 -2.35
N SER A 12 -0.47 11.31 -1.45
CA SER A 12 0.42 12.45 -1.24
C SER A 12 1.79 12.02 -0.72
N ALA A 13 1.81 11.07 0.22
CA ALA A 13 3.06 10.49 0.72
C ALA A 13 3.85 9.80 -0.41
N CYS A 14 3.18 9.09 -1.31
CA CYS A 14 3.81 8.42 -2.45
C CYS A 14 4.58 9.39 -3.34
N VAL A 15 4.06 10.60 -3.56
CA VAL A 15 4.77 11.64 -4.33
C VAL A 15 6.07 12.04 -3.61
N MET A 16 5.99 12.33 -2.32
CA MET A 16 7.16 12.71 -1.51
C MET A 16 8.19 11.59 -1.43
N VAL A 17 7.74 10.37 -1.22
CA VAL A 17 8.63 9.21 -1.14
C VAL A 17 9.32 8.95 -2.47
N SER A 18 8.61 9.06 -3.60
CA SER A 18 9.21 8.87 -4.93
C SER A 18 10.39 9.84 -5.17
N GLU A 19 10.26 11.07 -4.74
CA GLU A 19 11.34 12.05 -4.83
C GLU A 19 12.48 11.71 -3.87
N ALA A 20 12.16 11.34 -2.63
CA ALA A 20 13.15 11.04 -1.59
C ALA A 20 14.00 9.80 -1.88
N VAL A 21 13.46 8.80 -2.57
CA VAL A 21 14.21 7.59 -2.98
C VAL A 21 14.90 7.74 -4.34
N GLY A 22 14.85 8.95 -4.94
CA GLY A 22 15.53 9.24 -6.20
C GLY A 22 14.80 8.74 -7.44
N LYS A 23 13.47 8.64 -7.39
CA LYS A 23 12.61 8.19 -8.50
C LYS A 23 11.51 9.22 -8.81
N PRO A 24 11.87 10.53 -9.00
CA PRO A 24 10.86 11.57 -9.22
C PRO A 24 10.04 11.36 -10.50
N GLU A 25 10.57 10.63 -11.47
CA GLU A 25 9.87 10.26 -12.70
C GLU A 25 8.65 9.37 -12.46
N LEU A 26 8.58 8.70 -11.30
CA LEU A 26 7.47 7.80 -10.95
C LEU A 26 6.37 8.48 -10.13
N ARG A 27 6.48 9.75 -9.80
CA ARG A 27 5.55 10.41 -8.87
C ARG A 27 4.08 10.35 -9.30
N ASP A 28 3.79 10.48 -10.61
CA ASP A 28 2.42 10.45 -11.10
C ASP A 28 1.81 9.04 -10.97
N HIS A 29 2.58 8.01 -11.30
CA HIS A 29 2.19 6.62 -11.12
C HIS A 29 2.06 6.28 -9.62
N ALA A 30 2.98 6.78 -8.81
CA ALA A 30 2.96 6.56 -7.36
C ALA A 30 1.75 7.21 -6.70
N TYR A 31 1.39 8.44 -7.10
CA TYR A 31 0.17 9.11 -6.63
C TYR A 31 -1.07 8.30 -6.97
N MET A 32 -1.19 7.88 -8.22
CA MET A 32 -2.31 7.08 -8.72
C MET A 32 -2.41 5.75 -7.97
N LEU A 33 -1.28 5.07 -7.77
CA LEU A 33 -1.20 3.83 -7.00
C LEU A 33 -1.66 4.05 -5.56
N GLY A 34 -1.16 5.08 -4.89
CA GLY A 34 -1.54 5.41 -3.51
C GLY A 34 -3.02 5.70 -3.35
N LEU A 35 -3.61 6.38 -4.33
CA LEU A 35 -5.04 6.72 -4.31
C LEU A 35 -5.94 5.49 -4.51
N PHE A 36 -5.55 4.57 -5.37
CA PHE A 36 -6.40 3.43 -5.77
C PHE A 36 -6.00 2.08 -5.15
N GLN A 37 -4.95 2.02 -4.36
CA GLN A 37 -4.42 0.77 -3.79
C GLN A 37 -5.45 -0.09 -3.05
N SER A 38 -6.39 0.54 -2.37
CA SER A 38 -7.41 -0.12 -1.54
C SER A 38 -8.81 -0.07 -2.16
N SER A 39 -8.91 0.27 -3.45
CA SER A 39 -10.19 0.43 -4.15
C SER A 39 -11.04 -0.84 -4.20
N GLY A 40 -10.44 -2.00 -3.99
CA GLY A 40 -11.16 -3.27 -3.90
C GLY A 40 -11.98 -3.43 -2.63
N ILE A 41 -11.65 -2.71 -1.54
CA ILE A 41 -12.41 -2.79 -0.28
C ILE A 41 -13.87 -2.35 -0.46
N PRO A 42 -14.16 -1.17 -1.03
CA PRO A 42 -15.54 -0.80 -1.33
C PRO A 42 -16.26 -1.78 -2.26
N VAL A 43 -15.54 -2.40 -3.20
CA VAL A 43 -16.13 -3.41 -4.10
C VAL A 43 -16.53 -4.65 -3.31
N MET A 44 -15.66 -5.15 -2.43
CA MET A 44 -15.97 -6.28 -1.56
C MET A 44 -17.16 -5.99 -0.65
N LEU A 45 -17.23 -4.77 -0.08
CA LEU A 45 -18.38 -4.34 0.73
C LEU A 45 -19.67 -4.31 -0.08
N SER A 46 -19.62 -3.87 -1.33
CA SER A 46 -20.77 -3.84 -2.22
C SER A 46 -21.27 -5.25 -2.62
N GLU A 47 -20.34 -6.18 -2.82
CA GLU A 47 -20.67 -7.54 -3.27
C GLU A 47 -21.09 -8.46 -2.12
N PHE A 48 -20.46 -8.35 -0.96
CA PHE A 48 -20.59 -9.29 0.15
C PHE A 48 -21.20 -8.67 1.42
N ASP A 49 -21.49 -7.38 1.39
CA ASP A 49 -22.26 -6.62 2.39
C ASP A 49 -21.84 -6.94 3.84
N GLU A 50 -22.79 -7.42 4.67
CA GLU A 50 -22.57 -7.66 6.09
C GLU A 50 -21.46 -8.68 6.35
N GLU A 51 -21.35 -9.73 5.53
CA GLU A 51 -20.32 -10.77 5.72
C GLU A 51 -18.91 -10.21 5.60
N TYR A 52 -18.67 -9.28 4.67
CA TYR A 52 -17.38 -8.63 4.53
C TYR A 52 -17.12 -7.63 5.66
N SER A 53 -18.15 -6.88 6.06
CA SER A 53 -18.06 -5.97 7.22
C SER A 53 -17.69 -6.73 8.49
N GLU A 54 -18.30 -7.88 8.73
CA GLU A 54 -17.99 -8.74 9.87
C GLU A 54 -16.54 -9.23 9.83
N LEU A 55 -16.06 -9.65 8.66
CA LEU A 55 -14.67 -10.07 8.49
C LEU A 55 -13.70 -8.93 8.82
N LEU A 56 -13.93 -7.75 8.30
CA LEU A 56 -13.08 -6.57 8.56
C LEU A 56 -13.07 -6.19 10.04
N ASN A 57 -14.24 -6.22 10.70
CA ASN A 57 -14.37 -5.90 12.12
C ASN A 57 -13.66 -6.92 12.99
N ALA A 58 -13.83 -8.22 12.71
CA ALA A 58 -13.18 -9.31 13.45
C ALA A 58 -11.65 -9.30 13.26
N SER A 59 -11.16 -8.77 12.15
CA SER A 59 -9.76 -8.78 11.75
C SER A 59 -9.07 -7.42 11.90
N SER A 60 -9.69 -6.48 12.60
CA SER A 60 -9.22 -5.07 12.67
C SER A 60 -7.81 -4.90 13.24
N SER A 61 -7.30 -5.87 14.01
CA SER A 61 -5.96 -5.87 14.57
C SER A 61 -4.98 -6.76 13.81
N GLN A 62 -5.44 -7.45 12.77
CA GLN A 62 -4.61 -8.37 11.97
C GLN A 62 -3.94 -7.63 10.80
N PRO A 63 -2.71 -8.03 10.42
CA PRO A 63 -2.08 -7.50 9.22
C PRO A 63 -2.81 -7.97 7.95
N TRP A 64 -2.74 -7.15 6.90
CA TRP A 64 -3.46 -7.42 5.66
C TRP A 64 -3.16 -8.77 5.01
N PRO A 65 -1.94 -9.33 5.02
CA PRO A 65 -1.70 -10.67 4.48
C PRO A 65 -2.60 -11.75 5.11
N GLU A 66 -2.86 -11.68 6.41
CA GLU A 66 -3.77 -12.60 7.09
C GLU A 66 -5.23 -12.38 6.68
N ILE A 67 -5.62 -11.12 6.51
CA ILE A 67 -6.97 -10.75 6.03
C ILE A 67 -7.17 -11.26 4.60
N ILE A 68 -6.19 -11.12 3.73
CA ILE A 68 -6.21 -11.63 2.36
C ILE A 68 -6.47 -13.15 2.33
N GLU A 69 -5.82 -13.90 3.20
CA GLU A 69 -6.07 -15.34 3.30
C GLU A 69 -7.51 -15.67 3.70
N GLN A 70 -8.06 -14.89 4.63
CA GLN A 70 -9.45 -15.05 5.07
C GLN A 70 -10.43 -14.65 3.97
N GLU A 71 -10.16 -13.56 3.24
CA GLU A 71 -10.94 -13.17 2.06
C GLU A 71 -10.99 -14.31 1.04
N GLN A 72 -9.82 -14.83 0.68
CA GLN A 72 -9.73 -15.94 -0.28
C GLN A 72 -10.50 -17.18 0.16
N ARG A 73 -10.40 -17.54 1.43
CA ARG A 73 -11.12 -18.70 1.98
C ARG A 73 -12.63 -18.51 1.98
N LYS A 74 -13.09 -17.32 2.40
CA LYS A 74 -14.53 -17.06 2.61
C LYS A 74 -15.24 -16.66 1.32
N PHE A 75 -14.60 -15.85 0.46
CA PHE A 75 -15.24 -15.27 -0.71
C PHE A 75 -14.70 -15.77 -2.05
N ASN A 76 -13.68 -16.62 -2.03
CA ASN A 76 -12.98 -17.09 -3.23
C ASN A 76 -12.44 -15.95 -4.12
N THR A 77 -12.16 -14.83 -3.53
CA THR A 77 -11.51 -13.66 -4.12
C THR A 77 -10.92 -12.78 -3.02
N THR A 78 -10.17 -11.75 -3.39
CA THR A 78 -9.55 -10.82 -2.45
C THR A 78 -9.82 -9.38 -2.88
N HIS A 79 -9.70 -8.42 -1.93
CA HIS A 79 -9.85 -7.02 -2.29
C HIS A 79 -8.75 -6.54 -3.23
N THR A 80 -7.55 -7.14 -3.21
CA THR A 80 -6.48 -6.82 -4.16
C THR A 80 -6.83 -7.28 -5.56
N THR A 81 -7.40 -8.47 -5.72
CA THR A 81 -7.92 -8.95 -7.02
C THR A 81 -9.02 -8.04 -7.55
N MET A 82 -10.00 -7.71 -6.72
CA MET A 82 -11.11 -6.83 -7.10
C MET A 82 -10.63 -5.42 -7.42
N GLY A 83 -9.68 -4.90 -6.66
CA GLY A 83 -9.06 -3.60 -6.90
C GLY A 83 -8.27 -3.56 -8.21
N ALA A 84 -7.53 -4.61 -8.51
CA ALA A 84 -6.79 -4.73 -9.78
C ALA A 84 -7.74 -4.79 -10.98
N LEU A 85 -8.84 -5.54 -10.88
CA LEU A 85 -9.86 -5.60 -11.93
C LEU A 85 -10.53 -4.24 -12.15
N LEU A 86 -10.86 -3.53 -11.08
CA LEU A 86 -11.43 -2.20 -11.16
C LEU A 86 -10.46 -1.20 -11.81
N ALA A 87 -9.20 -1.23 -11.40
CA ALA A 87 -8.15 -0.39 -11.97
C ALA A 87 -7.96 -0.68 -13.47
N GLN A 88 -8.01 -1.94 -13.87
CA GLN A 88 -7.96 -2.35 -15.27
C GLN A 88 -9.17 -1.82 -16.05
N GLN A 89 -10.35 -1.92 -15.48
CA GLN A 89 -11.59 -1.41 -16.10
C GLN A 89 -11.53 0.11 -16.28
N TRP A 90 -10.94 0.84 -15.33
CA TRP A 90 -10.74 2.28 -15.41
C TRP A 90 -9.53 2.68 -16.27
N LYS A 91 -8.88 1.70 -16.89
CA LYS A 91 -7.73 1.91 -17.78
C LYS A 91 -6.55 2.61 -17.11
N LEU A 92 -6.31 2.31 -15.83
CA LEU A 92 -5.08 2.72 -15.17
C LEU A 92 -3.87 2.04 -15.83
N PRO A 93 -2.67 2.63 -15.75
CA PRO A 93 -1.47 2.00 -16.30
C PRO A 93 -1.31 0.56 -15.82
N LYS A 94 -0.92 -0.33 -16.72
CA LYS A 94 -0.76 -1.76 -16.43
C LYS A 94 0.13 -2.01 -15.21
N ILE A 95 1.20 -1.23 -15.05
CA ILE A 95 2.12 -1.35 -13.93
C ILE A 95 1.43 -1.05 -12.58
N VAL A 96 0.52 -0.08 -12.55
CA VAL A 96 -0.28 0.25 -11.36
C VAL A 96 -1.22 -0.91 -11.02
N VAL A 97 -1.87 -1.49 -12.02
CA VAL A 97 -2.74 -2.66 -11.85
C VAL A 97 -1.96 -3.84 -11.26
N GLU A 98 -0.77 -4.11 -11.77
CA GLU A 98 0.10 -5.19 -11.29
C GLU A 98 0.48 -5.00 -9.82
N VAL A 99 0.86 -3.79 -9.43
CA VAL A 99 1.25 -3.51 -8.03
C VAL A 99 0.06 -3.63 -7.09
N ILE A 100 -1.12 -3.20 -7.49
CA ILE A 100 -2.34 -3.40 -6.69
C ILE A 100 -2.61 -4.89 -6.47
N TYR A 101 -2.49 -5.70 -7.50
CA TYR A 101 -2.70 -7.15 -7.42
C TYR A 101 -1.73 -7.83 -6.45
N TYR A 102 -0.44 -7.47 -6.49
CA TYR A 102 0.61 -8.08 -5.68
C TYR A 102 0.88 -7.35 -4.36
N LEU A 103 0.05 -6.39 -3.98
CA LEU A 103 0.31 -5.49 -2.84
C LEU A 103 0.65 -6.22 -1.53
N PHE A 104 -0.01 -7.32 -1.24
CA PHE A 104 0.17 -8.10 -0.01
C PHE A 104 0.73 -9.49 -0.28
N ASP A 105 1.31 -9.70 -1.44
CA ASP A 105 1.94 -10.96 -1.82
C ASP A 105 3.33 -11.02 -1.18
N ASP A 106 3.32 -11.42 0.03
CA ASP A 106 4.40 -11.86 0.87
C ASP A 106 5.79 -11.18 0.73
N SER A 107 6.62 -11.32 1.74
CA SER A 107 7.99 -10.81 1.82
C SER A 107 8.90 -11.30 0.67
N SER A 108 8.53 -12.38 -0.01
CA SER A 108 9.25 -12.91 -1.17
C SER A 108 9.20 -12.02 -2.42
N ILE A 109 8.31 -11.03 -2.46
CA ILE A 109 8.12 -10.21 -3.66
C ILE A 109 9.37 -9.40 -4.03
N PHE A 110 10.19 -9.01 -3.05
CA PHE A 110 11.46 -8.34 -3.27
C PHE A 110 12.64 -9.30 -3.48
N SER A 111 12.37 -10.61 -3.54
CA SER A 111 13.42 -11.61 -3.82
C SER A 111 13.79 -11.63 -5.30
N THR A 112 14.90 -12.31 -5.61
CA THR A 112 15.37 -12.47 -6.99
C THR A 112 14.42 -13.25 -7.90
N SER A 113 13.43 -13.93 -7.32
CA SER A 113 12.41 -14.70 -8.04
C SER A 113 11.09 -13.95 -8.22
N SER A 114 11.05 -12.64 -7.92
CA SER A 114 9.86 -11.83 -8.08
C SER A 114 9.38 -11.80 -9.53
N GLU A 115 8.07 -11.92 -9.73
CA GLU A 115 7.41 -11.76 -11.03
C GLU A 115 7.28 -10.30 -11.46
N LEU A 116 7.47 -9.36 -10.54
CA LEU A 116 7.37 -7.93 -10.82
C LEU A 116 8.64 -7.39 -11.48
N SER A 117 8.46 -6.47 -12.43
CA SER A 117 9.55 -5.71 -13.01
C SER A 117 10.21 -4.81 -11.98
N ASN A 118 11.43 -4.34 -12.28
CA ASN A 118 12.15 -3.42 -11.40
C ASN A 118 11.36 -2.13 -11.12
N ILE A 119 10.69 -1.57 -12.13
CA ILE A 119 9.85 -0.38 -11.98
C ILE A 119 8.62 -0.68 -11.10
N ALA A 120 8.01 -1.84 -11.25
CA ALA A 120 6.91 -2.26 -10.38
C ALA A 120 7.36 -2.41 -8.93
N LEU A 121 8.56 -2.94 -8.69
CA LEU A 121 9.17 -3.02 -7.35
C LEU A 121 9.49 -1.63 -6.79
N ASP A 122 9.94 -0.69 -7.62
CA ASP A 122 10.12 0.70 -7.22
C ASP A 122 8.78 1.28 -6.69
N LEU A 123 7.71 1.11 -7.45
CA LEU A 123 6.38 1.59 -7.07
C LEU A 123 5.86 0.88 -5.81
N LEU A 124 6.03 -0.42 -5.70
CA LEU A 124 5.62 -1.17 -4.51
C LEU A 124 6.39 -0.70 -3.28
N GLY A 125 7.70 -0.52 -3.39
CA GLY A 125 8.53 -0.01 -2.28
C GLY A 125 8.14 1.40 -1.85
N ILE A 126 7.89 2.29 -2.82
CA ILE A 126 7.36 3.64 -2.56
C ILE A 126 6.05 3.56 -1.79
N LEU A 127 5.13 2.71 -2.23
CA LEU A 127 3.85 2.51 -1.56
C LEU A 127 4.00 1.97 -0.15
N LYS A 128 4.88 0.99 0.06
CA LYS A 128 5.11 0.39 1.40
C LYS A 128 5.68 1.40 2.39
N ILE A 129 6.64 2.23 1.99
CA ILE A 129 7.16 3.31 2.83
C ILE A 129 6.06 4.32 3.15
N SER A 130 5.27 4.69 2.14
CA SER A 130 4.17 5.65 2.30
C SER A 130 3.10 5.17 3.26
N ARG A 131 2.66 3.91 3.11
CA ARG A 131 1.71 3.28 4.04
C ARG A 131 2.26 3.26 5.46
N TYR A 132 3.52 2.87 5.62
CA TYR A 132 4.18 2.86 6.92
C TYR A 132 4.17 4.24 7.59
N ALA A 133 4.51 5.31 6.85
CA ALA A 133 4.51 6.66 7.37
C ALA A 133 3.12 7.09 7.90
N ILE A 134 2.06 6.79 7.13
CA ILE A 134 0.69 7.11 7.55
C ILE A 134 0.23 6.22 8.72
N ASP A 135 0.54 4.93 8.67
CA ASP A 135 0.17 3.98 9.72
C ASP A 135 0.85 4.30 11.06
N LEU A 136 2.09 4.79 11.04
CA LEU A 136 2.75 5.29 12.25
C LEU A 136 1.98 6.48 12.85
N ARG A 137 1.54 7.41 12.03
CA ARG A 137 0.81 8.60 12.49
C ARG A 137 -0.56 8.23 13.06
N THR A 138 -1.22 7.26 12.45
CA THR A 138 -2.53 6.76 12.90
C THR A 138 -2.43 5.68 13.97
N ARG A 139 -1.20 5.29 14.35
CA ARG A 139 -0.90 4.27 15.36
C ARG A 139 -1.46 2.89 15.04
N SER A 140 -1.47 2.52 13.76
CA SER A 140 -1.89 1.21 13.31
C SER A 140 -0.81 0.16 13.62
N LEU A 141 -1.10 -0.76 14.55
CA LEU A 141 -0.20 -1.89 14.85
C LEU A 141 -0.09 -2.83 13.67
N ALA A 142 -1.20 -3.11 12.99
CA ALA A 142 -1.23 -3.95 11.80
C ALA A 142 -0.36 -3.37 10.68
N GLY A 143 -0.39 -2.04 10.48
CA GLY A 143 0.46 -1.36 9.52
C GLY A 143 1.95 -1.43 9.87
N GLN A 144 2.28 -1.37 11.14
CA GLN A 144 3.67 -1.53 11.59
C GLN A 144 4.18 -2.96 11.37
N GLU A 145 3.35 -3.96 11.60
CA GLU A 145 3.69 -5.37 11.29
C GLU A 145 3.87 -5.60 9.79
N GLU A 146 3.01 -5.01 8.97
CA GLU A 146 3.17 -5.04 7.50
C GLU A 146 4.54 -4.50 7.08
N TRP A 147 4.93 -3.36 7.63
CA TRP A 147 6.24 -2.76 7.35
C TRP A 147 7.39 -3.68 7.76
N GLN A 148 7.34 -4.27 8.96
CA GLN A 148 8.38 -5.19 9.44
C GLN A 148 8.57 -6.38 8.48
N SER A 149 7.51 -6.86 7.86
CA SER A 149 7.58 -7.99 6.92
C SER A 149 8.28 -7.66 5.60
N VAL A 150 8.31 -6.39 5.20
CA VAL A 150 8.91 -5.94 3.92
C VAL A 150 10.16 -5.07 4.10
N LEU A 151 10.49 -4.69 5.32
CA LEU A 151 11.57 -3.74 5.64
C LEU A 151 12.88 -4.08 4.93
N ASP A 152 13.40 -5.27 5.14
CA ASP A 152 14.71 -5.68 4.60
C ASP A 152 14.71 -5.65 3.07
N GLY A 153 13.64 -6.12 2.44
CA GLY A 153 13.49 -6.11 0.99
C GLY A 153 13.45 -4.70 0.40
N VAL A 154 12.74 -3.78 1.05
CA VAL A 154 12.64 -2.39 0.61
C VAL A 154 13.97 -1.66 0.76
N LEU A 155 14.65 -1.82 1.91
CA LEU A 155 15.97 -1.21 2.13
C LEU A 155 16.99 -1.69 1.11
N GLU A 156 17.04 -2.99 0.85
CA GLU A 156 17.93 -3.58 -0.15
C GLU A 156 17.60 -3.07 -1.56
N HIS A 157 16.32 -3.04 -1.91
CA HIS A 157 15.88 -2.62 -3.24
C HIS A 157 16.30 -1.19 -3.58
N PHE A 158 16.11 -0.24 -2.65
CA PHE A 158 16.48 1.16 -2.85
C PHE A 158 17.92 1.48 -2.43
N GLN A 159 18.64 0.54 -1.83
CA GLN A 159 20.00 0.79 -1.29
C GLN A 159 20.00 1.93 -0.26
N ILE A 160 19.03 1.91 0.63
CA ILE A 160 18.89 2.87 1.73
C ILE A 160 18.93 2.15 3.07
N ASP A 161 19.11 2.90 4.15
CA ASP A 161 19.10 2.40 5.52
C ASP A 161 17.84 2.85 6.29
N GLU A 162 17.70 2.37 7.52
CA GLU A 162 16.58 2.76 8.38
C GLU A 162 16.58 4.26 8.71
N PHE A 163 17.74 4.90 8.81
CA PHE A 163 17.82 6.34 9.04
C PHE A 163 17.22 7.13 7.90
N LYS A 164 17.43 6.67 6.67
CA LYS A 164 16.80 7.29 5.49
C LYS A 164 15.29 7.15 5.53
N VAL A 165 14.78 6.00 5.95
CA VAL A 165 13.33 5.78 6.10
C VAL A 165 12.77 6.71 7.18
N GLU A 166 13.44 6.84 8.34
CA GLU A 166 13.02 7.77 9.40
C GLU A 166 12.96 9.22 8.90
N GLU A 167 13.98 9.65 8.16
CA GLU A 167 14.04 10.98 7.54
C GLU A 167 12.85 11.20 6.59
N ILE A 168 12.53 10.21 5.76
CA ILE A 168 11.38 10.25 4.85
C ILE A 168 10.06 10.33 5.63
N VAL A 169 9.91 9.53 6.67
CA VAL A 169 8.71 9.53 7.53
C VAL A 169 8.52 10.91 8.18
N GLU A 170 9.57 11.51 8.71
CA GLU A 170 9.51 12.86 9.28
C GLU A 170 9.07 13.89 8.24
N LEU A 171 9.62 13.83 7.03
CA LEU A 171 9.24 14.72 5.93
C LEU A 171 7.74 14.58 5.60
N VAL A 172 7.25 13.36 5.49
CA VAL A 172 5.83 13.10 5.23
C VAL A 172 4.94 13.65 6.36
N HIS A 173 5.33 13.45 7.61
CA HIS A 173 4.58 13.94 8.77
C HIS A 173 4.53 15.48 8.82
N GLU A 174 5.65 16.13 8.58
CA GLU A 174 5.73 17.59 8.54
C GLU A 174 4.82 18.18 7.47
N GLU A 175 4.87 17.64 6.26
CA GLU A 175 4.11 18.14 5.12
C GLU A 175 2.61 17.88 5.22
N LEU A 176 2.20 16.72 5.75
CA LEU A 176 0.79 16.33 5.76
C LEU A 176 0.06 16.65 7.06
N PHE A 177 0.75 16.71 8.19
CA PHE A 177 0.09 16.79 9.49
C PHE A 177 0.51 17.99 10.34
N ASP A 178 1.70 18.56 10.13
CA ASP A 178 2.21 19.64 10.96
C ASP A 178 1.99 21.04 10.39
N VAL A 179 1.34 21.14 9.20
CA VAL A 179 1.02 22.41 8.52
C VAL A 179 -0.25 23.08 9.08
N GLU A 180 -0.96 22.43 10.01
CA GLU A 180 -2.12 23.02 10.69
C GLU A 180 -1.69 23.95 11.84
N HIS A 181 -1.24 25.14 11.49
CA HIS A 181 -1.12 26.26 12.41
C HIS A 181 -1.92 27.45 11.92
#